data_583c81c00dee2e46e6469ded640c2c31
#
_entry.id   583c81c00dee2e46e6469ded640c2c31
#
_cell.length_a   1.000
_cell.length_b   1.000
_cell.length_c   1.000
_cell.angle_alpha   90.00
_cell.angle_beta   90.00
_cell.angle_gamma   90.00
#
_symmetry.space_group_name_H-M   'P 1'
#
loop_
_entity.id
_entity.type
_entity.pdbx_description
1 polymer ?
#
loop_
_entity_poly.entity_id
_entity_poly.type
_entity_poly.pdbx_seq_one_letter_code
_entity_poly.pdbx_strand_id
1 'polypeptide(L)'
;IMVGVGRGAQAGILIKNAEALERMEKVDTLVVDKTGTLTEGKPAVVAIETADGFDKYEVLSLAASLERSSEHPLALAIIREAEARGLVISEPGDVDQPVGKGITGTVDGHRLHAGNARFLDEQGISIEPLAERADRLRGEGATAIFLGIDGKVAGAIGIADPVKKTTPAALVALAEAGIHVIMLTGDNRVTAEAIARRLGIADIEADVLPDQKSEIVKRLREQGRNLAMAGDGINHAAS
;
A
#
# COMPACT_ATOMS: atom_id res chain seq x y z
N ILE A 1 19.64 27.78 16.52
CA ILE A 1 18.29 27.80 15.90
C ILE A 1 18.31 28.51 14.54
N MET A 2 18.71 29.80 14.43
CA MET A 2 18.70 30.54 13.15
C MET A 2 19.53 29.88 12.04
N VAL A 3 20.72 29.37 12.36
CA VAL A 3 21.57 28.62 11.39
C VAL A 3 20.89 27.33 10.93
N GLY A 4 20.22 26.61 11.83
CA GLY A 4 19.48 25.40 11.51
C GLY A 4 18.29 25.65 10.59
N VAL A 5 17.50 26.71 10.87
CA VAL A 5 16.39 27.16 10.01
C VAL A 5 16.89 27.54 8.62
N GLY A 6 18.01 28.28 8.54
CA GLY A 6 18.60 28.66 7.26
C GLY A 6 19.10 27.46 6.44
N ARG A 7 19.75 26.49 7.05
CA ARG A 7 20.15 25.22 6.40
C ARG A 7 18.97 24.40 5.97
N GLY A 8 17.93 24.31 6.81
CA GLY A 8 16.67 23.61 6.47
C GLY A 8 16.03 24.23 5.22
N ALA A 9 15.92 25.57 5.19
CA ALA A 9 15.36 26.29 4.04
C ALA A 9 16.16 26.06 2.75
N GLN A 10 17.51 26.05 2.83
CA GLN A 10 18.37 25.71 1.68
C GLN A 10 18.19 24.26 1.20
N ALA A 11 17.83 23.34 2.09
CA ALA A 11 17.50 21.95 1.76
C ALA A 11 16.03 21.76 1.35
N GLY A 12 15.25 22.84 1.20
CA GLY A 12 13.83 22.79 0.84
C GLY A 12 12.89 22.38 2.00
N ILE A 13 13.39 22.43 3.25
CA ILE A 13 12.63 22.05 4.44
C ILE A 13 12.04 23.32 5.09
N LEU A 14 10.70 23.37 5.16
CA LEU A 14 10.00 24.42 5.87
C LEU A 14 9.84 24.06 7.35
N ILE A 15 10.47 24.84 8.22
CA ILE A 15 10.40 24.65 9.68
C ILE A 15 9.30 25.55 10.23
N LYS A 16 8.26 24.96 10.80
CA LYS A 16 7.07 25.68 11.27
C LYS A 16 7.36 26.59 12.47
N ASN A 17 8.22 26.16 13.40
CA ASN A 17 8.62 26.94 14.56
C ASN A 17 9.97 26.45 15.15
N ALA A 18 10.60 27.28 15.99
CA ALA A 18 11.87 26.97 16.63
C ALA A 18 11.77 25.81 17.64
N GLU A 19 10.64 25.67 18.33
CA GLU A 19 10.39 24.61 19.29
C GLU A 19 10.42 23.23 18.63
N ALA A 20 9.94 23.12 17.36
CA ALA A 20 10.02 21.89 16.61
C ALA A 20 11.47 21.42 16.40
N LEU A 21 12.42 22.35 16.17
CA LEU A 21 13.84 22.01 16.06
C LEU A 21 14.43 21.50 17.37
N GLU A 22 14.08 22.11 18.49
CA GLU A 22 14.57 21.69 19.81
C GLU A 22 14.03 20.30 20.19
N ARG A 23 12.80 20.00 19.79
CA ARG A 23 12.21 18.66 19.94
C ARG A 23 12.88 17.64 19.03
N MET A 24 13.17 18.00 17.77
CA MET A 24 13.87 17.14 16.83
C MET A 24 15.24 16.68 17.29
N GLU A 25 15.97 17.52 18.02
CA GLU A 25 17.28 17.17 18.59
C GLU A 25 17.21 15.97 19.55
N LYS A 26 16.07 15.77 20.20
CA LYS A 26 15.85 14.70 21.18
C LYS A 26 15.24 13.43 20.58
N VAL A 27 14.88 13.45 19.30
CA VAL A 27 14.23 12.32 18.63
C VAL A 27 15.22 11.15 18.55
N ASP A 28 14.80 10.02 19.07
CA ASP A 28 15.50 8.74 19.01
C ASP A 28 14.78 7.72 18.11
N THR A 29 13.50 7.96 17.84
CA THR A 29 12.65 7.04 17.07
C THR A 29 11.82 7.79 16.03
N LEU A 30 11.88 7.32 14.78
CA LEU A 30 11.09 7.84 13.67
C LEU A 30 10.06 6.81 13.22
N VAL A 31 8.78 7.11 13.41
CA VAL A 31 7.68 6.35 12.82
C VAL A 31 7.45 6.85 11.40
N VAL A 32 7.56 5.98 10.41
CA VAL A 32 7.45 6.34 8.99
C VAL A 32 6.26 5.62 8.36
N ASP A 33 5.33 6.40 7.80
CA ASP A 33 4.31 5.81 6.94
C ASP A 33 4.97 5.25 5.67
N LYS A 34 4.55 4.04 5.27
CA LYS A 34 5.09 3.41 4.07
C LYS A 34 4.69 4.21 2.81
N THR A 35 3.38 4.36 2.61
CA THR A 35 2.81 4.87 1.35
C THR A 35 3.04 6.37 1.19
N GLY A 36 3.59 6.78 0.04
CA GLY A 36 3.90 8.19 -0.26
C GLY A 36 5.14 8.74 0.44
N THR A 37 5.66 8.05 1.49
CA THR A 37 6.85 8.47 2.25
C THR A 37 8.06 7.62 1.91
N LEU A 38 8.07 6.34 2.23
CA LEU A 38 9.12 5.40 1.80
C LEU A 38 8.97 5.00 0.34
N THR A 39 7.74 5.02 -0.16
CA THR A 39 7.35 4.67 -1.52
C THR A 39 6.87 5.90 -2.27
N GLU A 40 6.68 5.78 -3.59
CA GLU A 40 6.28 6.90 -4.46
C GLU A 40 4.81 7.33 -4.28
N GLY A 41 3.98 6.52 -3.61
CA GLY A 41 2.54 6.73 -3.50
C GLY A 41 1.81 6.50 -4.83
N LYS A 42 2.41 5.72 -5.71
CA LYS A 42 1.91 5.43 -7.05
C LYS A 42 1.90 3.91 -7.29
N PRO A 43 0.92 3.19 -6.72
CA PRO A 43 0.78 1.77 -6.96
C PRO A 43 0.71 1.46 -8.47
N ALA A 44 1.37 0.37 -8.86
CA ALA A 44 1.38 -0.12 -10.23
C ALA A 44 1.21 -1.63 -10.24
N VAL A 45 0.58 -2.16 -11.29
CA VAL A 45 0.50 -3.60 -11.54
C VAL A 45 1.90 -4.12 -11.88
N VAL A 46 2.40 -5.06 -11.09
CA VAL A 46 3.74 -5.66 -11.27
C VAL A 46 3.68 -7.08 -11.84
N ALA A 47 2.55 -7.77 -11.66
CA ALA A 47 2.34 -9.11 -12.19
C ALA A 47 0.84 -9.40 -12.36
N ILE A 48 0.53 -10.30 -13.28
CA ILE A 48 -0.82 -10.86 -13.47
C ILE A 48 -0.63 -12.37 -13.62
N GLU A 49 -1.11 -13.11 -12.64
CA GLU A 49 -1.13 -14.55 -12.60
C GLU A 49 -2.53 -15.03 -12.93
N THR A 50 -2.68 -16.00 -13.82
CA THR A 50 -4.00 -16.52 -14.23
C THR A 50 -4.15 -17.99 -13.89
N ALA A 51 -5.36 -18.40 -13.55
CA ALA A 51 -5.71 -19.80 -13.47
C ALA A 51 -5.84 -20.42 -14.88
N ASP A 52 -5.82 -21.74 -14.95
CA ASP A 52 -5.93 -22.45 -16.23
C ASP A 52 -7.23 -22.10 -16.94
N GLY A 53 -7.11 -21.81 -18.23
CA GLY A 53 -8.23 -21.45 -19.08
C GLY A 53 -8.58 -19.96 -19.14
N PHE A 54 -7.85 -19.10 -18.41
CA PHE A 54 -8.04 -17.64 -18.45
C PHE A 54 -6.84 -16.93 -19.08
N ASP A 55 -7.13 -15.91 -19.89
CA ASP A 55 -6.11 -15.05 -20.49
C ASP A 55 -5.82 -13.83 -19.59
N LYS A 56 -4.54 -13.45 -19.47
CA LYS A 56 -4.12 -12.36 -18.60
C LYS A 56 -4.65 -10.98 -19.03
N TYR A 57 -4.86 -10.76 -20.31
CA TYR A 57 -5.38 -9.49 -20.80
C TYR A 57 -6.89 -9.40 -20.59
N GLU A 58 -7.59 -10.52 -20.72
CA GLU A 58 -9.00 -10.64 -20.37
C GLU A 58 -9.22 -10.40 -18.87
N VAL A 59 -8.45 -11.05 -17.99
CA VAL A 59 -8.47 -10.84 -16.54
C VAL A 59 -8.24 -9.37 -16.19
N LEU A 60 -7.24 -8.73 -16.82
CA LEU A 60 -6.95 -7.31 -16.56
C LEU A 60 -8.06 -6.39 -17.06
N SER A 61 -8.61 -6.64 -18.27
CA SER A 61 -9.70 -5.86 -18.85
C SER A 61 -10.97 -5.93 -18.00
N LEU A 62 -11.36 -7.13 -17.57
CA LEU A 62 -12.55 -7.33 -16.73
C LEU A 62 -12.37 -6.75 -15.33
N ALA A 63 -11.17 -6.89 -14.73
CA ALA A 63 -10.86 -6.27 -13.45
C ALA A 63 -10.91 -4.73 -13.53
N ALA A 64 -10.31 -4.14 -14.57
CA ALA A 64 -10.34 -2.70 -14.81
C ALA A 64 -11.76 -2.18 -15.04
N SER A 65 -12.57 -2.94 -15.76
CA SER A 65 -13.99 -2.61 -16.02
C SER A 65 -14.79 -2.62 -14.72
N LEU A 66 -14.62 -3.63 -13.88
CA LEU A 66 -15.32 -3.72 -12.60
C LEU A 66 -14.91 -2.57 -11.66
N GLU A 67 -13.63 -2.22 -11.61
CA GLU A 67 -13.07 -1.17 -10.75
C GLU A 67 -13.24 0.26 -11.31
N ARG A 68 -13.87 0.41 -12.47
CA ARG A 68 -13.96 1.69 -13.21
C ARG A 68 -14.46 2.86 -12.38
N SER A 69 -15.38 2.62 -11.45
CA SER A 69 -15.95 3.64 -10.59
C SER A 69 -15.27 3.74 -9.22
N SER A 70 -14.23 2.95 -8.98
CA SER A 70 -13.53 2.91 -7.70
C SER A 70 -12.43 3.99 -7.64
N GLU A 71 -12.42 4.76 -6.55
CA GLU A 71 -11.35 5.73 -6.26
C GLU A 71 -10.19 5.12 -5.47
N HIS A 72 -10.24 3.81 -5.20
CA HIS A 72 -9.20 3.15 -4.43
C HIS A 72 -7.87 3.14 -5.19
N PRO A 73 -6.71 3.45 -4.55
CA PRO A 73 -5.41 3.51 -5.24
C PRO A 73 -5.03 2.24 -6.00
N LEU A 74 -5.42 1.05 -5.51
CA LEU A 74 -5.18 -0.22 -6.19
C LEU A 74 -6.05 -0.37 -7.44
N ALA A 75 -7.31 0.07 -7.39
CA ALA A 75 -8.21 0.09 -8.53
C ALA A 75 -7.65 0.99 -9.66
N LEU A 76 -7.21 2.20 -9.29
CA LEU A 76 -6.59 3.12 -10.24
C LEU A 76 -5.31 2.55 -10.87
N ALA A 77 -4.56 1.69 -10.17
CA ALA A 77 -3.41 1.00 -10.73
C ALA A 77 -3.82 -0.02 -11.80
N ILE A 78 -4.89 -0.80 -11.54
CA ILE A 78 -5.45 -1.77 -12.49
C ILE A 78 -5.97 -1.06 -13.75
N ILE A 79 -6.75 0.01 -13.58
CA ILE A 79 -7.31 0.79 -14.68
C ILE A 79 -6.20 1.36 -15.55
N ARG A 80 -5.21 2.03 -14.96
CA ARG A 80 -4.07 2.60 -15.70
C ARG A 80 -3.28 1.56 -16.47
N GLU A 81 -3.10 0.38 -15.91
CA GLU A 81 -2.40 -0.71 -16.61
C GLU A 81 -3.19 -1.22 -17.80
N ALA A 82 -4.52 -1.37 -17.67
CA ALA A 82 -5.39 -1.77 -18.78
C ALA A 82 -5.39 -0.70 -19.90
N GLU A 83 -5.50 0.58 -19.54
CA GLU A 83 -5.42 1.70 -20.48
C GLU A 83 -4.06 1.75 -21.21
N ALA A 84 -2.96 1.59 -20.48
CA ALA A 84 -1.61 1.59 -21.04
C ALA A 84 -1.39 0.47 -22.06
N ARG A 85 -2.11 -0.64 -21.88
CA ARG A 85 -2.09 -1.77 -22.83
C ARG A 85 -3.14 -1.65 -23.95
N GLY A 86 -3.93 -0.58 -23.96
CA GLY A 86 -5.00 -0.37 -24.97
C GLY A 86 -6.15 -1.37 -24.86
N LEU A 87 -6.40 -1.92 -23.65
CA LEU A 87 -7.49 -2.86 -23.43
C LEU A 87 -8.83 -2.13 -23.34
N VAL A 88 -9.89 -2.81 -23.74
CA VAL A 88 -11.25 -2.30 -23.62
C VAL A 88 -11.68 -2.32 -22.16
N ILE A 89 -12.20 -1.21 -21.67
CA ILE A 89 -12.78 -1.07 -20.33
C ILE A 89 -14.27 -0.80 -20.51
N SER A 90 -15.08 -1.82 -20.23
CA SER A 90 -16.53 -1.77 -20.35
C SER A 90 -17.18 -1.11 -19.15
N GLU A 91 -18.45 -0.72 -19.27
CA GLU A 91 -19.26 -0.20 -18.15
C GLU A 91 -19.76 -1.36 -17.30
N PRO A 92 -19.47 -1.42 -15.99
CA PRO A 92 -19.98 -2.45 -15.12
C PRO A 92 -21.46 -2.20 -14.75
N GLY A 93 -22.24 -3.28 -14.60
CA GLY A 93 -23.58 -3.26 -14.07
C GLY A 93 -23.65 -3.91 -12.68
N ASP A 94 -24.72 -3.65 -11.92
CA ASP A 94 -25.02 -4.27 -10.62
C ASP A 94 -23.83 -4.25 -9.64
N VAL A 95 -23.14 -3.09 -9.59
CA VAL A 95 -21.94 -2.92 -8.75
C VAL A 95 -22.32 -2.81 -7.29
N ASP A 96 -21.68 -3.61 -6.43
CA ASP A 96 -21.73 -3.52 -4.98
C ASP A 96 -20.29 -3.53 -4.41
N GLN A 97 -19.99 -2.56 -3.55
CA GLN A 97 -18.65 -2.38 -2.98
C GLN A 97 -18.71 -2.27 -1.45
N PRO A 98 -18.80 -3.39 -0.73
CA PRO A 98 -18.77 -3.38 0.72
C PRO A 98 -17.41 -2.88 1.23
N VAL A 99 -17.46 -1.94 2.18
CA VAL A 99 -16.28 -1.25 2.71
C VAL A 99 -15.25 -2.24 3.24
N GLY A 100 -13.99 -2.12 2.76
CA GLY A 100 -12.85 -2.90 3.24
C GLY A 100 -12.82 -4.37 2.81
N LYS A 101 -13.72 -4.81 1.91
CA LYS A 101 -13.79 -6.21 1.48
C LYS A 101 -13.36 -6.39 0.03
N GLY A 102 -14.08 -5.79 -0.90
CA GLY A 102 -13.86 -5.94 -2.33
C GLY A 102 -15.01 -5.33 -3.11
N ILE A 103 -15.11 -5.67 -4.38
CA ILE A 103 -16.14 -5.18 -5.31
C ILE A 103 -16.75 -6.34 -6.09
N THR A 104 -18.04 -6.29 -6.33
CA THR A 104 -18.77 -7.23 -7.20
C THR A 104 -19.53 -6.46 -8.26
N GLY A 105 -19.77 -7.10 -9.39
CA GLY A 105 -20.57 -6.51 -10.46
C GLY A 105 -20.71 -7.44 -11.65
N THR A 106 -21.36 -6.97 -12.70
CA THR A 106 -21.51 -7.67 -13.97
C THR A 106 -20.82 -6.88 -15.07
N VAL A 107 -19.93 -7.52 -15.84
CA VAL A 107 -19.22 -6.93 -16.98
C VAL A 107 -19.33 -7.88 -18.16
N ASP A 108 -19.77 -7.40 -19.29
CA ASP A 108 -19.91 -8.17 -20.54
C ASP A 108 -20.65 -9.51 -20.38
N GLY A 109 -21.64 -9.54 -19.46
CA GLY A 109 -22.45 -10.72 -19.15
C GLY A 109 -21.85 -11.66 -18.12
N HIS A 110 -20.64 -11.41 -17.60
CA HIS A 110 -19.98 -12.20 -16.57
C HIS A 110 -20.20 -11.62 -15.18
N ARG A 111 -20.48 -12.46 -14.18
CA ARG A 111 -20.52 -12.05 -12.77
C ARG A 111 -19.11 -12.05 -12.20
N LEU A 112 -18.67 -10.87 -11.77
CA LEU A 112 -17.31 -10.64 -11.29
C LEU A 112 -17.25 -10.36 -9.79
N HIS A 113 -16.13 -10.78 -9.17
CA HIS A 113 -15.80 -10.51 -7.79
C HIS A 113 -14.32 -10.16 -7.71
N ALA A 114 -13.95 -8.94 -7.29
CA ALA A 114 -12.55 -8.56 -7.11
C ALA A 114 -12.27 -8.17 -5.65
N GLY A 115 -11.19 -8.70 -5.08
CA GLY A 115 -10.85 -8.44 -3.68
C GLY A 115 -9.74 -9.32 -3.14
N ASN A 116 -9.59 -9.33 -1.81
CA ASN A 116 -8.62 -10.19 -1.13
C ASN A 116 -9.13 -11.65 -1.06
N ALA A 117 -8.27 -12.56 -0.62
CA ALA A 117 -8.58 -14.00 -0.50
C ALA A 117 -9.84 -14.27 0.35
N ARG A 118 -9.97 -13.57 1.47
CA ARG A 118 -11.11 -13.70 2.38
C ARG A 118 -12.43 -13.29 1.71
N PHE A 119 -12.39 -12.22 0.94
CA PHE A 119 -13.57 -11.75 0.22
C PHE A 119 -14.05 -12.78 -0.80
N LEU A 120 -13.14 -13.39 -1.58
CA LEU A 120 -13.51 -14.43 -2.52
C LEU A 120 -14.06 -15.67 -1.83
N ASP A 121 -13.47 -16.06 -0.70
CA ASP A 121 -13.98 -17.17 0.12
C ASP A 121 -15.41 -16.90 0.64
N GLU A 122 -15.69 -15.68 1.11
CA GLU A 122 -17.05 -15.24 1.50
C GLU A 122 -18.03 -15.30 0.31
N GLN A 123 -17.56 -15.23 -0.94
CA GLN A 123 -18.35 -15.41 -2.16
C GLN A 123 -18.38 -16.86 -2.65
N GLY A 124 -17.79 -17.80 -1.91
CA GLY A 124 -17.72 -19.22 -2.28
C GLY A 124 -16.74 -19.55 -3.39
N ILE A 125 -15.77 -18.64 -3.67
CA ILE A 125 -14.77 -18.79 -4.72
C ILE A 125 -13.43 -19.18 -4.09
N SER A 126 -12.99 -20.44 -4.29
CA SER A 126 -11.70 -20.92 -3.81
C SER A 126 -10.56 -20.29 -4.61
N ILE A 127 -9.56 -19.75 -3.90
CA ILE A 127 -8.34 -19.19 -4.50
C ILE A 127 -7.22 -20.23 -4.64
N GLU A 128 -7.44 -21.48 -4.24
CA GLU A 128 -6.43 -22.53 -4.17
C GLU A 128 -5.57 -22.66 -5.43
N PRO A 129 -6.14 -22.59 -6.66
CA PRO A 129 -5.35 -22.64 -7.90
C PRO A 129 -4.28 -21.55 -8.05
N LEU A 130 -4.41 -20.44 -7.31
CA LEU A 130 -3.51 -19.28 -7.37
C LEU A 130 -2.85 -18.95 -6.02
N ALA A 131 -3.11 -19.73 -4.96
CA ALA A 131 -2.64 -19.43 -3.61
C ALA A 131 -1.11 -19.29 -3.54
N GLU A 132 -0.36 -20.27 -4.04
CA GLU A 132 1.10 -20.24 -4.03
C GLU A 132 1.68 -19.07 -4.85
N ARG A 133 1.05 -18.74 -5.99
CA ARG A 133 1.47 -17.61 -6.84
C ARG A 133 1.22 -16.29 -6.14
N ALA A 134 0.06 -16.14 -5.48
CA ALA A 134 -0.27 -14.96 -4.70
C ALA A 134 0.66 -14.79 -3.48
N ASP A 135 1.02 -15.89 -2.80
CA ASP A 135 1.97 -15.83 -1.68
C ASP A 135 3.38 -15.44 -2.13
N ARG A 136 3.82 -15.87 -3.31
CA ARG A 136 5.06 -15.39 -3.92
C ARG A 136 5.01 -13.89 -4.17
N LEU A 137 3.93 -13.37 -4.78
CA LEU A 137 3.75 -11.93 -5.00
C LEU A 137 3.80 -11.13 -3.69
N ARG A 138 3.14 -11.64 -2.63
CA ARG A 138 3.20 -11.02 -1.29
C ARG A 138 4.60 -11.06 -0.70
N GLY A 139 5.31 -12.19 -0.88
CA GLY A 139 6.71 -12.33 -0.46
C GLY A 139 7.68 -11.39 -1.19
N GLU A 140 7.31 -10.89 -2.36
CA GLU A 140 8.03 -9.87 -3.14
C GLU A 140 7.59 -8.43 -2.79
N GLY A 141 6.63 -8.27 -1.88
CA GLY A 141 6.15 -6.97 -1.41
C GLY A 141 4.97 -6.40 -2.20
N ALA A 142 4.30 -7.21 -3.01
CA ALA A 142 3.09 -6.81 -3.71
C ALA A 142 1.82 -7.16 -2.92
N THR A 143 0.78 -6.36 -3.08
CA THR A 143 -0.58 -6.71 -2.68
C THR A 143 -1.21 -7.55 -3.78
N ALA A 144 -1.75 -8.72 -3.45
CA ALA A 144 -2.45 -9.59 -4.39
C ALA A 144 -3.97 -9.36 -4.31
N ILE A 145 -4.56 -8.89 -5.42
CA ILE A 145 -6.01 -8.78 -5.62
C ILE A 145 -6.43 -9.92 -6.53
N PHE A 146 -7.42 -10.71 -6.09
CA PHE A 146 -7.97 -11.79 -6.88
C PHE A 146 -9.18 -11.32 -7.69
N LEU A 147 -9.33 -11.87 -8.89
CA LEU A 147 -10.54 -11.76 -9.71
C LEU A 147 -11.21 -13.13 -9.81
N GLY A 148 -12.47 -13.19 -9.40
CA GLY A 148 -13.37 -14.31 -9.67
C GLY A 148 -14.30 -13.98 -10.83
N ILE A 149 -14.50 -14.92 -11.76
CA ILE A 149 -15.40 -14.85 -12.89
C ILE A 149 -16.34 -16.04 -12.84
N ASP A 150 -17.66 -15.79 -12.80
CA ASP A 150 -18.70 -16.81 -12.81
C ASP A 150 -18.48 -17.95 -11.77
N GLY A 151 -18.06 -17.55 -10.55
CA GLY A 151 -17.84 -18.46 -9.45
C GLY A 151 -16.52 -19.22 -9.44
N LYS A 152 -15.58 -18.88 -10.34
CA LYS A 152 -14.23 -19.46 -10.39
C LYS A 152 -13.17 -18.40 -10.27
N VAL A 153 -12.07 -18.69 -9.57
CA VAL A 153 -10.92 -17.78 -9.55
C VAL A 153 -10.29 -17.76 -10.95
N ALA A 154 -10.17 -16.57 -11.53
CA ALA A 154 -9.62 -16.37 -12.88
C ALA A 154 -8.19 -15.83 -12.83
N GLY A 155 -7.90 -14.93 -11.88
CA GLY A 155 -6.58 -14.32 -11.80
C GLY A 155 -6.24 -13.75 -10.43
N ALA A 156 -4.96 -13.49 -10.23
CA ALA A 156 -4.41 -12.70 -9.13
C ALA A 156 -3.53 -11.59 -9.71
N ILE A 157 -3.88 -10.35 -9.40
CA ILE A 157 -3.18 -9.14 -9.87
C ILE A 157 -2.29 -8.66 -8.72
N GLY A 158 -0.97 -8.70 -8.93
CA GLY A 158 0.02 -8.18 -8.01
C GLY A 158 0.21 -6.68 -8.22
N ILE A 159 0.02 -5.89 -7.17
CA ILE A 159 0.15 -4.44 -7.19
C ILE A 159 1.17 -4.04 -6.13
N ALA A 160 2.18 -3.28 -6.53
CA ALA A 160 3.20 -2.75 -5.63
C ALA A 160 3.37 -1.25 -5.81
N ASP A 161 3.67 -0.57 -4.70
CA ASP A 161 4.04 0.84 -4.73
C ASP A 161 5.57 0.94 -4.68
N PRO A 162 6.22 1.47 -5.74
CA PRO A 162 7.66 1.50 -5.83
C PRO A 162 8.31 2.27 -4.68
N VAL A 163 9.37 1.71 -4.09
CA VAL A 163 10.22 2.40 -3.12
C VAL A 163 10.91 3.58 -3.81
N LYS A 164 10.87 4.77 -3.20
CA LYS A 164 11.59 5.95 -3.73
C LYS A 164 13.09 5.65 -3.82
N LYS A 165 13.73 6.10 -4.87
CA LYS A 165 15.17 5.93 -5.10
C LYS A 165 16.03 6.48 -3.96
N THR A 166 15.53 7.50 -3.26
CA THR A 166 16.22 8.16 -2.13
C THR A 166 16.04 7.45 -0.79
N THR A 167 15.04 6.58 -0.66
CA THR A 167 14.71 5.91 0.61
C THR A 167 15.86 5.11 1.21
N PRO A 168 16.60 4.25 0.46
CA PRO A 168 17.69 3.47 1.04
C PRO A 168 18.78 4.36 1.66
N ALA A 169 19.19 5.42 0.96
CA ALA A 169 20.20 6.34 1.46
C ALA A 169 19.72 7.12 2.71
N ALA A 170 18.43 7.50 2.75
CA ALA A 170 17.84 8.17 3.90
C ALA A 170 17.82 7.26 5.13
N LEU A 171 17.48 5.98 4.97
CA LEU A 171 17.47 5.01 6.07
C LEU A 171 18.87 4.75 6.63
N VAL A 172 19.89 4.69 5.77
CA VAL A 172 21.29 4.59 6.21
C VAL A 172 21.68 5.81 7.03
N ALA A 173 21.40 7.03 6.55
CA ALA A 173 21.71 8.26 7.27
C ALA A 173 20.99 8.35 8.63
N LEU A 174 19.75 7.89 8.72
CA LEU A 174 19.00 7.82 9.99
C LEU A 174 19.65 6.85 10.97
N ALA A 175 20.06 5.66 10.50
CA ALA A 175 20.76 4.69 11.32
C ALA A 175 22.12 5.21 11.83
N GLU A 176 22.90 5.90 10.98
CA GLU A 176 24.15 6.56 11.37
C GLU A 176 23.92 7.67 12.41
N ALA A 177 22.80 8.35 12.35
CA ALA A 177 22.39 9.34 13.34
C ALA A 177 21.83 8.72 14.64
N GLY A 178 21.77 7.39 14.75
CA GLY A 178 21.24 6.68 15.91
C GLY A 178 19.72 6.72 16.03
N ILE A 179 19.01 7.05 14.95
CA ILE A 179 17.56 7.14 14.94
C ILE A 179 16.99 5.76 14.56
N HIS A 180 16.18 5.21 15.44
CA HIS A 180 15.46 3.98 15.22
C HIS A 180 14.23 4.18 14.33
N VAL A 181 14.10 3.42 13.25
CA VAL A 181 13.00 3.56 12.29
C VAL A 181 11.97 2.45 12.49
N ILE A 182 10.70 2.85 12.64
CA ILE A 182 9.53 1.96 12.71
C ILE A 182 8.67 2.22 11.48
N MET A 183 8.46 1.21 10.63
CA MET A 183 7.57 1.33 9.48
C MET A 183 6.11 1.09 9.90
N LEU A 184 5.22 2.00 9.52
CA LEU A 184 3.78 1.93 9.76
C LEU A 184 3.06 1.74 8.42
N THR A 185 2.17 0.75 8.31
CA THR A 185 1.44 0.48 7.06
C THR A 185 0.10 -0.21 7.30
N GLY A 186 -0.87 0.08 6.42
CA GLY A 186 -2.12 -0.68 6.32
C GLY A 186 -2.00 -1.98 5.52
N ASP A 187 -0.84 -2.28 4.93
CA ASP A 187 -0.63 -3.55 4.23
C ASP A 187 -0.69 -4.73 5.21
N ASN A 188 -1.02 -5.90 4.67
CA ASN A 188 -0.91 -7.14 5.44
C ASN A 188 0.54 -7.39 5.87
N ARG A 189 0.70 -8.13 6.98
CA ARG A 189 1.98 -8.38 7.62
C ARG A 189 3.03 -8.98 6.67
N VAL A 190 2.67 -9.93 5.80
CA VAL A 190 3.61 -10.61 4.88
C VAL A 190 4.22 -9.61 3.90
N THR A 191 3.38 -8.76 3.30
CA THR A 191 3.82 -7.69 2.38
C THR A 191 4.69 -6.66 3.10
N ALA A 192 4.28 -6.26 4.31
CA ALA A 192 5.04 -5.31 5.12
C ALA A 192 6.43 -5.84 5.50
N GLU A 193 6.52 -7.09 5.95
CA GLU A 193 7.78 -7.75 6.29
C GLU A 193 8.72 -7.89 5.08
N ALA A 194 8.19 -8.19 3.90
CA ALA A 194 8.98 -8.28 2.68
C ALA A 194 9.64 -6.93 2.33
N ILE A 195 8.87 -5.84 2.41
CA ILE A 195 9.38 -4.48 2.15
C ILE A 195 10.37 -4.06 3.23
N ALA A 196 10.04 -4.26 4.51
CA ALA A 196 10.91 -3.92 5.63
C ALA A 196 12.27 -4.63 5.55
N ARG A 197 12.27 -5.93 5.26
CA ARG A 197 13.49 -6.73 5.04
C ARG A 197 14.34 -6.16 3.92
N ARG A 198 13.71 -5.79 2.78
CA ARG A 198 14.41 -5.17 1.64
C ARG A 198 15.03 -3.81 2.00
N LEU A 199 14.39 -3.06 2.90
CA LEU A 199 14.83 -1.74 3.34
C LEU A 199 15.73 -1.77 4.58
N GLY A 200 15.94 -2.93 5.19
CA GLY A 200 16.70 -3.06 6.44
C GLY A 200 16.01 -2.49 7.66
N ILE A 201 14.66 -2.37 7.65
CA ILE A 201 13.86 -1.90 8.78
C ILE A 201 13.49 -3.11 9.65
N ALA A 202 13.85 -3.07 10.92
CA ALA A 202 13.61 -4.18 11.85
C ALA A 202 12.20 -4.17 12.45
N ASP A 203 11.66 -2.98 12.75
CA ASP A 203 10.37 -2.82 13.42
C ASP A 203 9.28 -2.36 12.48
N ILE A 204 8.15 -3.09 12.51
CA ILE A 204 6.99 -2.81 11.66
C ILE A 204 5.69 -2.90 12.46
N GLU A 205 4.76 -2.00 12.14
CA GLU A 205 3.37 -2.04 12.52
C GLU A 205 2.54 -2.20 11.23
N ALA A 206 2.06 -3.42 10.99
CA ALA A 206 1.30 -3.80 9.81
C ALA A 206 -0.20 -3.97 10.13
N ASP A 207 -1.04 -4.07 9.09
CA ASP A 207 -2.50 -4.21 9.21
C ASP A 207 -3.16 -3.05 9.96
N VAL A 208 -2.56 -1.84 9.93
CA VAL A 208 -2.99 -0.68 10.72
C VAL A 208 -4.05 0.11 9.98
N LEU A 209 -5.22 0.23 10.60
CA LEU A 209 -6.29 1.09 10.09
C LEU A 209 -5.94 2.57 10.32
N PRO A 210 -6.47 3.49 9.50
CA PRO A 210 -6.16 4.93 9.60
C PRO A 210 -6.39 5.54 11.00
N ASP A 211 -7.46 5.13 11.67
CA ASP A 211 -7.84 5.56 13.02
C ASP A 211 -6.92 5.00 14.12
N GLN A 212 -6.25 3.88 13.88
CA GLN A 212 -5.34 3.25 14.84
C GLN A 212 -3.93 3.84 14.83
N LYS A 213 -3.56 4.60 13.79
CA LYS A 213 -2.20 5.19 13.68
C LYS A 213 -1.87 6.08 14.89
N SER A 214 -2.81 6.87 15.37
CA SER A 214 -2.63 7.75 16.55
C SER A 214 -2.43 6.96 17.84
N GLU A 215 -3.11 5.83 18.01
CA GLU A 215 -2.99 4.97 19.18
C GLU A 215 -1.60 4.31 19.25
N ILE A 216 -1.07 3.87 18.11
CA ILE A 216 0.27 3.30 18.01
C ILE A 216 1.32 4.33 18.43
N VAL A 217 1.24 5.56 17.91
CA VAL A 217 2.15 6.65 18.29
C VAL A 217 2.06 6.94 19.79
N LYS A 218 0.85 6.96 20.35
CA LYS A 218 0.65 7.16 21.80
C LYS A 218 1.30 6.04 22.62
N ARG A 219 1.06 4.78 22.25
CA ARG A 219 1.66 3.60 22.90
C ARG A 219 3.19 3.66 22.89
N LEU A 220 3.80 4.01 21.76
CA LEU A 220 5.25 4.12 21.63
C LEU A 220 5.81 5.26 22.51
N ARG A 221 5.12 6.40 22.63
CA ARG A 221 5.47 7.49 23.56
C ARG A 221 5.42 7.05 25.02
N GLU A 222 4.41 6.29 25.40
CA GLU A 222 4.25 5.75 26.76
C GLU A 222 5.40 4.79 27.13
N GLN A 223 6.07 4.20 26.15
CA GLN A 223 7.29 3.39 26.33
C GLN A 223 8.56 4.24 26.54
N GLY A 224 8.44 5.57 26.64
CA GLY A 224 9.54 6.49 26.91
C GLY A 224 10.37 6.87 25.69
N ARG A 225 9.90 6.61 24.47
CA ARG A 225 10.57 7.00 23.22
C ARG A 225 10.30 8.46 22.86
N ASN A 226 11.31 9.16 22.36
CA ASN A 226 11.17 10.49 21.79
C ASN A 226 10.86 10.35 20.30
N LEU A 227 9.57 10.44 19.95
CA LEU A 227 9.08 10.12 18.62
C LEU A 227 8.98 11.34 17.72
N ALA A 228 9.39 11.15 16.45
CA ALA A 228 8.91 11.91 15.33
C ALA A 228 8.08 11.01 14.40
N MET A 229 7.19 11.60 13.60
CA MET A 229 6.43 10.90 12.58
C MET A 229 6.66 11.54 11.22
N ALA A 230 6.93 10.71 10.21
CA ALA A 230 7.02 11.12 8.81
C ALA A 230 5.87 10.48 8.02
N GLY A 231 5.17 11.30 7.24
CA GLY A 231 4.07 10.90 6.38
C GLY A 231 3.80 11.94 5.31
N ASP A 232 2.99 11.60 4.31
CA ASP A 232 2.60 12.47 3.20
C ASP A 232 1.55 13.54 3.56
N GLY A 233 1.02 13.50 4.80
CA GLY A 233 0.04 14.46 5.32
C GLY A 233 -1.40 14.20 4.91
N ILE A 234 -1.67 13.30 4.00
CA ILE A 234 -3.04 13.04 3.49
C ILE A 234 -3.88 12.30 4.52
N ASN A 235 -3.25 11.48 5.39
CA ASN A 235 -3.92 10.63 6.39
C ASN A 235 -3.64 11.04 7.85
N HIS A 236 -3.11 12.23 8.09
CA HIS A 236 -2.65 12.65 9.43
C HIS A 236 -3.43 13.83 10.02
N ALA A 237 -4.67 14.04 9.59
CA ALA A 237 -5.54 15.06 10.16
C ALA A 237 -6.05 14.61 11.54
N ALA A 238 -5.19 14.55 12.53
CA ALA A 238 -5.48 14.67 13.97
C ALA A 238 -4.26 14.20 14.79
N SER A 239 -3.35 15.11 15.07
CA SER A 239 -2.40 14.98 16.18
C SER A 239 -2.14 16.31 16.83
#